data_36b38b3f27817031a8dc6b33c40453ed
#
_entry.id   36b38b3f27817031a8dc6b33c40453ed
#
_cell.length_a   1.000
_cell.length_b   1.000
_cell.length_c   1.000
_cell.angle_alpha   90.00
_cell.angle_beta   90.00
_cell.angle_gamma   90.00
#
_symmetry.space_group_name_H-M   'P 1'
#
loop_
_entity.id
_entity.type
_entity.pdbx_description
1 polymer ?
#
loop_
_entity_poly.entity_id
_entity_poly.type
_entity_poly.pdbx_seq_one_letter_code
_entity_poly.pdbx_strand_id
1 'polypeptide(L)'
;MLALFSCPKEVSITPYLSKDQIAAAREMDLLTYLRRFEPEELVHIGGDTYATRTHDSLKISNGKWCWWSRNIGGTTALDYLTRVEGLSFLDAVQRILGEPLHVPPKSEPIAPLPKTEFTLPPKHADNRRVFSYLRSRGVDAEIINHCIKHGQLYEDAERHNCVFVGYEHGNPAYGALRGTLSETTFAGEVPGSDKRFSFAVPLCAGGKTLCVFEAAIDALSYLTLLKLRGQDWRAASTLSLSGIYQPRKDGTIRFPTALEQYLKDNPGVARIVLCLDNDGPGRAASAAIQKRLSEYEVIDNPPRRGKDYNDQLRLVKGISGRVRTRGGDAR
;
A
#
# COMPACT_ATOMS: atom_id res chain seq x y z
N MET A 1 57.57 27.00 -0.06
CA MET A 1 56.93 25.91 -0.80
C MET A 1 56.30 24.99 0.25
N LEU A 2 55.05 25.29 0.61
CA LEU A 2 54.29 24.54 1.63
C LEU A 2 53.29 23.64 0.91
N ALA A 3 53.52 22.34 1.00
CA ALA A 3 52.63 21.32 0.47
C ALA A 3 51.37 21.22 1.34
N LEU A 4 50.21 21.52 0.80
CA LEU A 4 48.91 21.29 1.40
C LEU A 4 48.58 19.80 1.30
N PHE A 5 48.63 19.10 2.43
CA PHE A 5 48.07 17.76 2.56
C PHE A 5 46.55 17.84 2.51
N SER A 6 45.98 17.36 1.41
CA SER A 6 44.56 17.15 1.26
C SER A 6 44.14 15.95 2.14
N CYS A 7 43.24 16.20 3.10
CA CYS A 7 42.60 15.16 3.91
C CYS A 7 41.69 14.32 3.01
N PRO A 8 41.77 13.00 3.00
CA PRO A 8 40.83 12.17 2.23
C PRO A 8 39.43 12.29 2.82
N LYS A 9 38.43 12.60 1.99
CA LYS A 9 37.03 12.60 2.36
C LYS A 9 36.64 11.18 2.80
N GLU A 10 36.16 11.04 4.03
CA GLU A 10 35.55 9.80 4.50
C GLU A 10 34.37 9.45 3.60
N VAL A 11 34.49 8.32 2.91
CA VAL A 11 33.44 7.76 2.08
C VAL A 11 32.50 7.00 3.04
N SER A 12 31.35 7.56 3.30
CA SER A 12 30.29 6.87 4.04
C SER A 12 29.85 5.62 3.27
N ILE A 13 30.28 4.46 3.72
CA ILE A 13 29.92 3.16 3.16
C ILE A 13 28.60 2.75 3.79
N THR A 14 27.52 2.70 3.02
CA THR A 14 26.22 2.20 3.50
C THR A 14 26.29 0.67 3.57
N PRO A 15 26.15 0.06 4.76
CA PRO A 15 26.22 -1.40 4.90
C PRO A 15 24.99 -2.06 4.22
N TYR A 16 25.25 -3.17 3.52
CA TYR A 16 24.22 -3.95 2.81
C TYR A 16 24.03 -5.30 3.48
N LEU A 17 22.78 -5.72 3.65
CA LEU A 17 22.39 -7.05 4.15
C LEU A 17 22.08 -7.99 2.98
N SER A 18 22.65 -9.19 3.01
CA SER A 18 22.29 -10.25 2.07
C SER A 18 20.90 -10.82 2.38
N LYS A 19 20.26 -11.45 1.38
CA LYS A 19 18.97 -12.12 1.59
C LYS A 19 19.07 -13.23 2.63
N ASP A 20 20.18 -13.94 2.69
CA ASP A 20 20.42 -15.03 3.62
C ASP A 20 20.61 -14.52 5.07
N GLN A 21 21.28 -13.40 5.26
CA GLN A 21 21.37 -12.72 6.55
C GLN A 21 20.00 -12.26 7.07
N ILE A 22 19.19 -11.70 6.18
CA ILE A 22 17.82 -11.29 6.54
C ILE A 22 16.96 -12.50 6.88
N ALA A 23 17.08 -13.60 6.14
CA ALA A 23 16.36 -14.84 6.41
C ALA A 23 16.75 -15.41 7.76
N ALA A 24 18.04 -15.57 8.02
CA ALA A 24 18.57 -16.06 9.31
C ALA A 24 18.12 -15.21 10.52
N ALA A 25 18.13 -13.88 10.36
CA ALA A 25 17.63 -13.00 11.43
C ALA A 25 16.12 -13.12 11.69
N ARG A 26 15.34 -13.49 10.68
CA ARG A 26 13.89 -13.73 10.80
C ARG A 26 13.52 -15.08 11.41
N GLU A 27 14.43 -16.03 11.45
CA GLU A 27 14.21 -17.34 12.08
C GLU A 27 14.37 -17.30 13.61
N MET A 28 15.09 -16.32 14.14
CA MET A 28 15.33 -16.23 15.57
C MET A 28 14.10 -15.70 16.33
N ASP A 29 13.50 -16.53 17.17
CA ASP A 29 12.44 -16.12 18.09
C ASP A 29 13.00 -15.29 19.27
N LEU A 30 12.13 -14.50 19.93
CA LEU A 30 12.54 -13.59 21.00
C LEU A 30 13.10 -14.33 22.22
N LEU A 31 12.53 -15.48 22.61
CA LEU A 31 12.98 -16.22 23.79
C LEU A 31 14.41 -16.73 23.58
N THR A 32 14.69 -17.28 22.41
CA THR A 32 16.03 -17.75 22.02
C THR A 32 17.03 -16.60 21.99
N TYR A 33 16.63 -15.43 21.43
CA TYR A 33 17.46 -14.24 21.41
C TYR A 33 17.82 -13.77 22.83
N LEU A 34 16.84 -13.57 23.70
CA LEU A 34 17.08 -13.10 25.07
C LEU A 34 17.90 -14.10 25.89
N ARG A 35 17.63 -15.40 25.74
CA ARG A 35 18.47 -16.41 26.41
C ARG A 35 19.93 -16.34 26.01
N ARG A 36 20.21 -16.01 24.77
CA ARG A 36 21.57 -15.98 24.24
C ARG A 36 22.30 -14.67 24.50
N PHE A 37 21.62 -13.55 24.36
CA PHE A 37 22.29 -12.23 24.36
C PHE A 37 21.95 -11.36 25.58
N GLU A 38 20.78 -11.56 26.19
CA GLU A 38 20.27 -10.72 27.27
C GLU A 38 19.56 -11.59 28.33
N PRO A 39 20.23 -12.60 28.90
CA PRO A 39 19.61 -13.55 29.85
C PRO A 39 19.04 -12.88 31.11
N GLU A 40 19.62 -11.76 31.55
CA GLU A 40 19.13 -10.98 32.69
C GLU A 40 17.77 -10.28 32.41
N GLU A 41 17.39 -10.08 31.17
CA GLU A 41 16.07 -9.54 30.84
C GLU A 41 14.97 -10.58 31.04
N LEU A 42 15.27 -11.88 31.04
CA LEU A 42 14.28 -12.92 31.19
C LEU A 42 13.83 -13.15 32.59
N VAL A 43 12.52 -13.06 32.83
CA VAL A 43 11.86 -13.41 34.10
C VAL A 43 10.88 -14.55 33.81
N HIS A 44 11.08 -15.70 34.42
CA HIS A 44 10.16 -16.84 34.31
C HIS A 44 8.90 -16.57 35.15
N ILE A 45 7.72 -16.65 34.51
CA ILE A 45 6.43 -16.40 35.19
C ILE A 45 5.77 -17.71 35.62
N GLY A 46 5.86 -18.74 34.79
CA GLY A 46 5.30 -20.07 35.05
C GLY A 46 4.99 -20.83 33.75
N GLY A 47 5.12 -22.16 33.81
CA GLY A 47 5.02 -22.99 32.59
C GLY A 47 6.01 -22.53 31.54
N ASP A 48 5.52 -22.35 30.27
CA ASP A 48 6.32 -21.87 29.14
C ASP A 48 6.23 -20.34 28.96
N THR A 49 5.84 -19.60 30.00
CA THR A 49 5.62 -18.16 29.91
C THR A 49 6.75 -17.39 30.60
N TYR A 50 7.32 -16.43 29.87
CA TYR A 50 8.36 -15.52 30.34
C TYR A 50 7.89 -14.07 30.20
N ALA A 51 8.52 -13.16 30.92
CA ALA A 51 8.40 -11.72 30.74
C ALA A 51 9.80 -11.10 30.60
N THR A 52 9.85 -9.86 30.12
CA THR A 52 11.11 -9.09 30.24
C THR A 52 11.10 -8.28 31.52
N ARG A 53 12.30 -8.10 32.10
CA ARG A 53 12.49 -7.33 33.34
C ARG A 53 12.15 -5.85 33.13
N THR A 54 12.59 -5.29 32.01
CA THR A 54 12.39 -3.87 31.64
C THR A 54 10.94 -3.57 31.29
N HIS A 55 10.22 -4.57 30.76
CA HIS A 55 8.81 -4.42 30.33
C HIS A 55 7.98 -5.56 30.92
N ASP A 56 7.57 -5.44 32.17
CA ASP A 56 6.84 -6.46 32.93
C ASP A 56 5.52 -6.93 32.28
N SER A 57 4.87 -6.07 31.52
CA SER A 57 3.67 -6.40 30.72
C SER A 57 3.97 -7.03 29.34
N LEU A 58 5.25 -7.18 28.96
CA LEU A 58 5.65 -7.93 27.77
C LEU A 58 5.77 -9.42 28.14
N LYS A 59 4.94 -10.26 27.55
CA LYS A 59 4.91 -11.71 27.76
C LYS A 59 5.38 -12.45 26.53
N ILE A 60 6.14 -13.52 26.77
CA ILE A 60 6.69 -14.41 25.74
C ILE A 60 6.16 -15.81 26.02
N SER A 61 5.49 -16.43 25.09
CA SER A 61 4.95 -17.78 25.20
C SER A 61 4.71 -18.38 23.82
N ASN A 62 4.93 -19.68 23.65
CA ASN A 62 4.68 -20.43 22.42
C ASN A 62 5.30 -19.78 21.16
N GLY A 63 6.55 -19.32 21.24
CA GLY A 63 7.27 -18.69 20.12
C GLY A 63 6.72 -17.32 19.70
N LYS A 64 5.85 -16.72 20.51
CA LYS A 64 5.27 -15.39 20.29
C LYS A 64 5.52 -14.50 21.47
N TRP A 65 5.53 -13.19 21.24
CA TRP A 65 5.58 -12.21 22.31
C TRP A 65 4.49 -11.15 22.11
N CYS A 66 4.01 -10.58 23.20
CA CYS A 66 3.01 -9.51 23.20
C CYS A 66 3.30 -8.55 24.36
N TRP A 67 3.40 -7.27 24.05
CA TRP A 67 3.48 -6.19 25.03
C TRP A 67 2.09 -5.60 25.26
N TRP A 68 1.41 -6.13 26.26
CA TRP A 68 -0.01 -5.84 26.51
C TRP A 68 -0.33 -4.37 26.72
N SER A 69 0.53 -3.64 27.47
CA SER A 69 0.29 -2.22 27.74
C SER A 69 0.42 -1.32 26.50
N ARG A 70 1.09 -1.79 25.45
CA ARG A 70 1.30 -1.06 24.18
C ARG A 70 0.54 -1.66 23.02
N ASN A 71 -0.11 -2.81 23.21
CA ASN A 71 -0.82 -3.56 22.18
C ASN A 71 0.01 -3.85 20.92
N ILE A 72 1.29 -4.20 21.13
CA ILE A 72 2.22 -4.59 20.08
C ILE A 72 2.74 -6.00 20.35
N GLY A 73 3.06 -6.74 19.31
CA GLY A 73 3.58 -8.10 19.42
C GLY A 73 4.21 -8.59 18.13
N GLY A 74 4.82 -9.76 18.22
CA GLY A 74 5.50 -10.39 17.08
C GLY A 74 5.88 -11.83 17.37
N THR A 75 6.57 -12.44 16.41
CA THR A 75 7.06 -13.83 16.50
C THR A 75 8.58 -13.91 16.51
N THR A 76 9.28 -12.84 16.16
CA THR A 76 10.74 -12.85 15.98
C THR A 76 11.42 -11.85 16.89
N ALA A 77 12.70 -12.09 17.16
CA ALA A 77 13.57 -11.13 17.83
C ALA A 77 13.72 -9.84 17.01
N LEU A 78 13.70 -9.94 15.70
CA LEU A 78 13.78 -8.79 14.80
C LEU A 78 12.58 -7.83 14.97
N ASP A 79 11.36 -8.37 15.15
CA ASP A 79 10.17 -7.56 15.47
C ASP A 79 10.33 -6.85 16.82
N TYR A 80 10.90 -7.52 17.83
CA TYR A 80 11.14 -6.95 19.15
C TYR A 80 12.15 -5.80 19.08
N LEU A 81 13.31 -6.05 18.51
CA LEU A 81 14.39 -5.06 18.42
C LEU A 81 13.97 -3.80 17.64
N THR A 82 13.16 -3.97 16.58
CA THR A 82 12.70 -2.83 15.79
C THR A 82 11.52 -2.09 16.39
N ARG A 83 10.55 -2.79 17.01
CA ARG A 83 9.28 -2.20 17.48
C ARG A 83 9.31 -1.80 18.96
N VAL A 84 10.10 -2.49 19.78
CA VAL A 84 10.20 -2.25 21.23
C VAL A 84 11.46 -1.46 21.54
N GLU A 85 12.62 -1.94 21.08
CA GLU A 85 13.92 -1.28 21.31
C GLU A 85 14.18 -0.09 20.37
N GLY A 86 13.39 0.04 19.28
CA GLY A 86 13.50 1.16 18.34
C GLY A 86 14.76 1.13 17.46
N LEU A 87 15.44 0.00 17.37
CA LEU A 87 16.63 -0.15 16.51
C LEU A 87 16.25 -0.02 15.03
N SER A 88 17.18 0.48 14.22
CA SER A 88 17.03 0.37 12.79
C SER A 88 17.01 -1.09 12.36
N PHE A 89 16.36 -1.40 11.22
CA PHE A 89 16.34 -2.78 10.70
C PHE A 89 17.74 -3.35 10.53
N LEU A 90 18.70 -2.53 10.07
CA LEU A 90 20.08 -2.91 9.86
C LEU A 90 20.76 -3.27 11.18
N ASP A 91 20.65 -2.41 12.21
CA ASP A 91 21.24 -2.61 13.52
C ASP A 91 20.63 -3.84 14.23
N ALA A 92 19.34 -4.05 14.06
CA ALA A 92 18.65 -5.21 14.63
C ALA A 92 19.12 -6.54 14.00
N VAL A 93 19.29 -6.60 12.68
CA VAL A 93 19.85 -7.78 12.02
C VAL A 93 21.28 -8.03 12.43
N GLN A 94 22.11 -6.99 12.50
CA GLN A 94 23.49 -7.09 12.94
C GLN A 94 23.58 -7.62 14.38
N ARG A 95 22.74 -7.12 15.27
CA ARG A 95 22.68 -7.55 16.67
C ARG A 95 22.28 -9.01 16.83
N ILE A 96 21.33 -9.49 16.01
CA ILE A 96 20.89 -10.89 16.00
C ILE A 96 21.99 -11.84 15.52
N LEU A 97 22.69 -11.46 14.45
CA LEU A 97 23.69 -12.32 13.84
C LEU A 97 25.03 -12.31 14.58
N GLY A 98 25.30 -11.26 15.37
CA GLY A 98 26.54 -11.12 16.14
C GLY A 98 27.78 -10.93 15.27
N GLU A 99 27.62 -10.64 13.99
CA GLU A 99 28.71 -10.43 13.05
C GLU A 99 28.74 -8.98 12.55
N PRO A 100 29.95 -8.38 12.43
CA PRO A 100 30.07 -7.11 11.74
C PRO A 100 29.61 -7.31 10.29
N LEU A 101 28.82 -6.35 9.80
CA LEU A 101 28.37 -6.38 8.41
C LEU A 101 29.56 -6.54 7.47
N HIS A 102 29.58 -7.57 6.64
CA HIS A 102 30.55 -7.69 5.56
C HIS A 102 30.34 -6.52 4.61
N VAL A 103 31.34 -5.66 4.53
CA VAL A 103 31.44 -4.69 3.46
C VAL A 103 32.06 -5.44 2.29
N PRO A 104 31.34 -5.85 1.25
CA PRO A 104 31.97 -6.41 0.07
C PRO A 104 32.90 -5.35 -0.51
N PRO A 105 34.06 -5.74 -1.06
CA PRO A 105 34.93 -4.81 -1.76
C PRO A 105 34.06 -4.06 -2.79
N LYS A 106 34.23 -2.73 -2.80
CA LYS A 106 33.48 -1.78 -3.62
C LYS A 106 33.27 -2.37 -5.02
N SER A 107 32.11 -3.01 -5.21
CA SER A 107 31.64 -3.28 -6.56
C SER A 107 31.52 -1.92 -7.24
N GLU A 108 32.11 -1.79 -8.41
CA GLU A 108 31.93 -0.61 -9.26
C GLU A 108 30.47 -0.19 -9.21
N PRO A 109 30.14 1.12 -9.26
CA PRO A 109 28.78 1.57 -9.20
C PRO A 109 27.97 0.72 -10.17
N ILE A 110 27.08 -0.13 -9.63
CA ILE A 110 26.15 -0.88 -10.46
C ILE A 110 25.45 0.19 -11.25
N ALA A 111 25.70 0.20 -12.56
CA ALA A 111 24.98 1.08 -13.47
C ALA A 111 23.51 1.00 -13.08
N PRO A 112 22.80 2.13 -12.95
CA PRO A 112 21.41 2.12 -12.51
C PRO A 112 20.71 1.02 -13.30
N LEU A 113 20.13 0.03 -12.59
CA LEU A 113 19.42 -1.07 -13.21
C LEU A 113 18.58 -0.47 -14.32
N PRO A 114 18.67 -0.95 -15.57
CA PRO A 114 17.90 -0.40 -16.66
C PRO A 114 16.47 -0.28 -16.19
N LYS A 115 15.89 0.91 -16.28
CA LYS A 115 14.49 1.13 -15.89
C LYS A 115 13.71 0.03 -16.57
N THR A 116 13.03 -0.81 -15.77
CA THR A 116 12.19 -1.87 -16.31
C THR A 116 11.25 -1.22 -17.31
N GLU A 117 11.35 -1.60 -18.57
CA GLU A 117 10.49 -1.08 -19.60
C GLU A 117 9.04 -1.43 -19.26
N PHE A 118 8.17 -0.42 -19.29
CA PHE A 118 6.77 -0.65 -18.99
C PHE A 118 6.13 -1.45 -20.12
N THR A 119 5.66 -2.64 -19.80
CA THR A 119 4.92 -3.49 -20.74
C THR A 119 3.71 -4.08 -20.02
N LEU A 120 2.52 -3.81 -20.54
CA LEU A 120 1.29 -4.38 -20.00
C LEU A 120 1.29 -5.90 -20.18
N PRO A 121 0.75 -6.67 -19.20
CA PRO A 121 0.55 -8.11 -19.34
C PRO A 121 -0.29 -8.43 -20.58
N PRO A 122 -0.02 -9.56 -21.25
CA PRO A 122 -0.83 -10.02 -22.37
C PRO A 122 -2.32 -10.12 -21.99
N LYS A 123 -3.20 -9.70 -22.90
CA LYS A 123 -4.65 -9.80 -22.69
C LYS A 123 -5.11 -11.24 -22.89
N HIS A 124 -5.97 -11.72 -22.00
CA HIS A 124 -6.70 -12.96 -22.19
C HIS A 124 -7.68 -12.84 -23.38
N ALA A 125 -8.08 -13.96 -23.97
CA ALA A 125 -9.00 -14.01 -25.10
C ALA A 125 -10.38 -13.40 -24.79
N ASP A 126 -10.80 -13.45 -23.53
CA ASP A 126 -12.04 -12.82 -23.05
C ASP A 126 -11.81 -12.20 -21.65
N ASN A 127 -12.85 -11.55 -21.11
CA ASN A 127 -12.80 -10.88 -19.81
C ASN A 127 -13.80 -11.49 -18.80
N ARG A 128 -14.19 -12.76 -18.98
CA ARG A 128 -15.28 -13.37 -18.22
C ARG A 128 -15.00 -13.46 -16.73
N ARG A 129 -13.78 -13.82 -16.35
CA ARG A 129 -13.40 -13.95 -14.93
C ARG A 129 -13.35 -12.58 -14.25
N VAL A 130 -12.75 -11.59 -14.88
CA VAL A 130 -12.70 -10.20 -14.41
C VAL A 130 -14.11 -9.62 -14.29
N PHE A 131 -14.96 -9.83 -15.31
CA PHE A 131 -16.35 -9.41 -15.27
C PHE A 131 -17.09 -10.06 -14.10
N SER A 132 -17.00 -11.38 -13.94
CA SER A 132 -17.63 -12.13 -12.85
C SER A 132 -17.14 -11.66 -11.47
N TYR A 133 -15.82 -11.47 -11.32
CA TYR A 133 -15.23 -10.96 -10.10
C TYR A 133 -15.77 -9.59 -9.71
N LEU A 134 -15.77 -8.63 -10.62
CA LEU A 134 -16.27 -7.28 -10.32
C LEU A 134 -17.79 -7.27 -10.07
N ARG A 135 -18.54 -8.12 -10.78
CA ARG A 135 -19.97 -8.34 -10.49
C ARG A 135 -20.21 -8.88 -9.09
N SER A 136 -19.39 -9.85 -8.65
CA SER A 136 -19.47 -10.39 -7.28
C SER A 136 -19.14 -9.34 -6.20
N ARG A 137 -18.37 -8.32 -6.57
CA ARG A 137 -18.10 -7.14 -5.72
C ARG A 137 -19.19 -6.06 -5.82
N GLY A 138 -20.24 -6.31 -6.58
CA GLY A 138 -21.39 -5.43 -6.71
C GLY A 138 -21.33 -4.41 -7.85
N VAL A 139 -20.21 -4.30 -8.57
CA VAL A 139 -20.04 -3.31 -9.65
C VAL A 139 -21.05 -3.56 -10.77
N ASP A 140 -21.62 -2.49 -11.35
CA ASP A 140 -22.61 -2.55 -12.40
C ASP A 140 -22.01 -3.05 -13.73
N ALA A 141 -22.76 -3.87 -14.46
CA ALA A 141 -22.32 -4.47 -15.72
C ALA A 141 -22.01 -3.43 -16.80
N GLU A 142 -22.79 -2.36 -16.88
CA GLU A 142 -22.58 -1.29 -17.86
C GLU A 142 -21.25 -0.58 -17.63
N ILE A 143 -20.89 -0.30 -16.36
CA ILE A 143 -19.65 0.36 -15.99
C ILE A 143 -18.45 -0.55 -16.29
N ILE A 144 -18.54 -1.85 -15.96
CA ILE A 144 -17.49 -2.83 -16.30
C ILE A 144 -17.28 -2.87 -17.81
N ASN A 145 -18.36 -3.03 -18.59
CA ASN A 145 -18.30 -3.09 -20.05
C ASN A 145 -17.78 -1.80 -20.67
N HIS A 146 -18.11 -0.65 -20.09
CA HIS A 146 -17.56 0.63 -20.53
C HIS A 146 -16.03 0.64 -20.39
N CYS A 147 -15.49 0.27 -19.23
CA CYS A 147 -14.04 0.23 -19.00
C CYS A 147 -13.34 -0.79 -19.91
N ILE A 148 -13.95 -1.97 -20.14
CA ILE A 148 -13.41 -2.98 -21.06
C ILE A 148 -13.38 -2.44 -22.50
N LYS A 149 -14.48 -1.85 -22.97
CA LYS A 149 -14.59 -1.30 -24.31
C LYS A 149 -13.57 -0.20 -24.60
N HIS A 150 -13.25 0.62 -23.58
CA HIS A 150 -12.28 1.71 -23.71
C HIS A 150 -10.84 1.27 -23.36
N GLY A 151 -10.58 -0.02 -23.18
CA GLY A 151 -9.25 -0.55 -22.86
C GLY A 151 -8.74 -0.25 -21.46
N GLN A 152 -9.56 0.38 -20.62
CA GLN A 152 -9.19 0.76 -19.25
C GLN A 152 -9.17 -0.42 -18.27
N LEU A 153 -9.77 -1.54 -18.65
CA LEU A 153 -9.87 -2.77 -17.86
C LEU A 153 -9.81 -3.98 -18.79
N TYR A 154 -9.00 -4.97 -18.40
CA TYR A 154 -9.00 -6.27 -19.07
C TYR A 154 -8.52 -7.37 -18.14
N GLU A 155 -8.62 -8.62 -18.59
CA GLU A 155 -8.13 -9.83 -17.92
C GLU A 155 -6.74 -10.18 -18.43
N ASP A 156 -5.74 -10.33 -17.53
CA ASP A 156 -4.42 -10.81 -17.97
C ASP A 156 -4.48 -12.32 -18.31
N ALA A 157 -3.68 -12.73 -19.33
CA ALA A 157 -3.69 -14.07 -19.87
C ALA A 157 -3.08 -15.12 -18.95
N GLU A 158 -2.16 -14.73 -18.05
CA GLU A 158 -1.38 -15.67 -17.27
C GLU A 158 -2.03 -16.02 -15.92
N ARG A 159 -2.49 -15.00 -15.22
CA ARG A 159 -3.00 -15.12 -13.84
C ARG A 159 -4.46 -14.73 -13.68
N HIS A 160 -5.09 -14.30 -14.76
CA HIS A 160 -6.47 -13.84 -14.80
C HIS A 160 -6.77 -12.70 -13.82
N ASN A 161 -5.79 -11.84 -13.56
CA ASN A 161 -6.00 -10.64 -12.73
C ASN A 161 -6.80 -9.59 -13.51
N CYS A 162 -7.50 -8.72 -12.77
CA CYS A 162 -7.94 -7.44 -13.31
C CYS A 162 -6.71 -6.57 -13.57
N VAL A 163 -6.57 -6.05 -14.78
CA VAL A 163 -5.58 -5.03 -15.13
C VAL A 163 -6.31 -3.72 -15.35
N PHE A 164 -6.14 -2.77 -14.44
CA PHE A 164 -6.67 -1.41 -14.55
C PHE A 164 -5.61 -0.53 -15.18
N VAL A 165 -5.87 -0.02 -16.38
CA VAL A 165 -4.89 0.69 -17.21
C VAL A 165 -5.06 2.20 -17.05
N GLY A 166 -3.94 2.88 -16.85
CA GLY A 166 -3.84 4.33 -16.92
C GLY A 166 -3.07 4.76 -18.16
N TYR A 167 -3.39 5.94 -18.69
CA TYR A 167 -2.94 6.41 -19.99
C TYR A 167 -2.25 7.76 -19.92
N GLU A 168 -1.13 7.89 -20.64
CA GLU A 168 -0.48 9.15 -20.97
C GLU A 168 -0.76 9.49 -22.45
N HIS A 169 -1.52 10.54 -22.71
CA HIS A 169 -1.86 10.98 -24.08
C HIS A 169 -2.34 9.84 -25.01
N GLY A 170 -3.14 8.93 -24.47
CA GLY A 170 -3.69 7.78 -25.21
C GLY A 170 -2.81 6.55 -25.27
N ASN A 171 -1.58 6.61 -24.77
CA ASN A 171 -0.67 5.46 -24.64
C ASN A 171 -0.75 4.87 -23.23
N PRO A 172 -0.78 3.54 -23.06
CA PRO A 172 -0.70 2.93 -21.74
C PRO A 172 0.61 3.32 -21.03
N ALA A 173 0.51 3.82 -19.80
CA ALA A 173 1.64 4.24 -18.99
C ALA A 173 1.61 3.65 -17.57
N TYR A 174 0.48 3.11 -17.15
CA TYR A 174 0.28 2.54 -15.82
C TYR A 174 -0.62 1.30 -15.88
N GLY A 175 -0.36 0.34 -15.00
CA GLY A 175 -1.21 -0.84 -14.80
C GLY A 175 -1.32 -1.24 -13.35
N ALA A 176 -2.52 -1.15 -12.75
CA ALA A 176 -2.79 -1.74 -11.44
C ALA A 176 -3.34 -3.16 -11.62
N LEU A 177 -2.83 -4.10 -10.82
CA LEU A 177 -3.20 -5.50 -10.83
C LEU A 177 -4.07 -5.86 -9.62
N ARG A 178 -5.16 -6.58 -9.84
CA ARG A 178 -5.98 -7.13 -8.77
C ARG A 178 -6.35 -8.57 -9.03
N GLY A 179 -5.94 -9.45 -8.11
CA GLY A 179 -6.26 -10.88 -8.18
C GLY A 179 -7.78 -11.13 -8.12
N THR A 180 -8.24 -12.06 -8.96
CA THR A 180 -9.65 -12.45 -9.04
C THR A 180 -9.98 -13.68 -8.19
N LEU A 181 -8.97 -14.36 -7.62
CA LEU A 181 -9.15 -15.51 -6.73
C LEU A 181 -9.61 -15.04 -5.35
N SER A 182 -10.60 -15.74 -4.78
CA SER A 182 -11.20 -15.40 -3.48
C SER A 182 -10.28 -15.71 -2.28
N GLU A 183 -9.33 -16.64 -2.44
CA GLU A 183 -8.47 -17.13 -1.36
C GLU A 183 -7.26 -16.25 -1.09
N THR A 184 -6.77 -15.55 -2.11
CA THR A 184 -5.62 -14.65 -2.01
C THR A 184 -5.97 -13.26 -2.51
N THR A 185 -5.84 -12.26 -1.63
CA THR A 185 -6.03 -10.85 -2.02
C THR A 185 -4.74 -10.30 -2.63
N PHE A 186 -4.47 -10.64 -3.89
CA PHE A 186 -3.34 -10.05 -4.59
C PHE A 186 -3.68 -8.63 -5.07
N ALA A 187 -2.80 -7.69 -4.80
CA ALA A 187 -2.80 -6.34 -5.36
C ALA A 187 -1.36 -5.95 -5.67
N GLY A 188 -1.14 -5.33 -6.81
CA GLY A 188 0.19 -4.94 -7.26
C GLY A 188 0.12 -3.96 -8.42
N GLU A 189 1.29 -3.65 -8.95
CA GLU A 189 1.44 -2.79 -10.13
C GLU A 189 2.29 -3.50 -11.18
N VAL A 190 2.05 -3.21 -12.44
CA VAL A 190 2.89 -3.67 -13.54
C VAL A 190 4.27 -3.03 -13.40
N PRO A 191 5.38 -3.78 -13.46
CA PRO A 191 6.72 -3.22 -13.39
C PRO A 191 6.94 -2.11 -14.44
N GLY A 192 7.62 -1.04 -14.05
CA GLY A 192 7.84 0.12 -14.92
C GLY A 192 6.66 1.09 -15.03
N SER A 193 5.52 0.82 -14.36
CA SER A 193 4.37 1.72 -14.32
C SER A 193 4.72 3.12 -13.83
N ASP A 194 4.19 4.14 -14.49
CA ASP A 194 4.27 5.52 -14.05
C ASP A 194 2.99 5.92 -13.29
N LYS A 195 3.12 6.05 -11.97
CA LYS A 195 2.00 6.42 -11.09
C LYS A 195 1.36 7.77 -11.38
N ARG A 196 2.01 8.64 -12.12
CA ARG A 196 1.43 9.91 -12.56
C ARG A 196 0.15 9.69 -13.38
N PHE A 197 0.12 8.61 -14.15
CA PHE A 197 -0.96 8.27 -15.07
C PHE A 197 -1.82 7.11 -14.55
N SER A 198 -2.18 7.14 -13.28
CA SER A 198 -2.97 6.09 -12.66
C SER A 198 -4.35 5.93 -13.32
N PHE A 199 -5.03 4.81 -12.98
CA PHE A 199 -6.35 4.51 -13.51
C PHE A 199 -7.34 5.64 -13.30
N ALA A 200 -7.95 6.09 -14.38
CA ALA A 200 -8.99 7.09 -14.38
C ALA A 200 -10.12 6.69 -15.35
N VAL A 201 -11.35 6.98 -14.97
CA VAL A 201 -12.48 6.94 -15.90
C VAL A 201 -12.80 8.39 -16.29
N PRO A 202 -12.29 8.86 -17.44
CA PRO A 202 -12.60 10.19 -17.92
C PRO A 202 -14.05 10.24 -18.33
N LEU A 203 -14.65 11.37 -18.13
CA LEU A 203 -16.04 11.62 -18.41
C LEU A 203 -16.20 12.63 -19.52
N CYS A 204 -17.46 12.86 -19.89
CA CYS A 204 -17.83 13.77 -20.96
C CYS A 204 -16.96 15.02 -20.99
N ALA A 205 -16.51 15.42 -22.18
CA ALA A 205 -15.74 16.62 -22.40
C ALA A 205 -16.38 17.83 -21.70
N GLY A 206 -15.62 18.48 -20.79
CA GLY A 206 -16.08 19.65 -20.03
C GLY A 206 -16.55 19.39 -18.60
N GLY A 207 -16.42 18.20 -18.05
CA GLY A 207 -16.67 17.92 -16.63
C GLY A 207 -15.72 18.72 -15.72
N LYS A 208 -16.29 19.50 -14.77
CA LYS A 208 -15.52 20.34 -13.84
C LYS A 208 -15.26 19.66 -12.49
N THR A 209 -15.80 18.45 -12.28
CA THR A 209 -15.70 17.73 -10.99
C THR A 209 -14.86 16.47 -11.15
N LEU A 210 -13.85 16.33 -10.30
CA LEU A 210 -13.01 15.15 -10.16
C LEU A 210 -13.31 14.45 -8.83
N CYS A 211 -13.66 13.15 -8.88
CA CYS A 211 -13.78 12.30 -7.69
C CYS A 211 -12.51 11.43 -7.55
N VAL A 212 -11.87 11.46 -6.37
CA VAL A 212 -10.57 10.84 -6.11
C VAL A 212 -10.72 9.68 -5.14
N PHE A 213 -10.15 8.53 -5.47
CA PHE A 213 -10.26 7.27 -4.73
C PHE A 213 -8.89 6.67 -4.44
N GLU A 214 -8.77 5.80 -3.43
CA GLU A 214 -7.53 5.07 -3.18
C GLU A 214 -7.29 3.96 -4.21
N ALA A 215 -8.34 3.24 -4.62
CA ALA A 215 -8.24 2.15 -5.57
C ALA A 215 -9.27 2.23 -6.71
N ALA A 216 -8.95 1.59 -7.85
CA ALA A 216 -9.81 1.56 -9.02
C ALA A 216 -11.19 0.93 -8.74
N ILE A 217 -11.26 -0.11 -7.89
CA ILE A 217 -12.53 -0.77 -7.55
C ILE A 217 -13.45 0.18 -6.79
N ASP A 218 -12.92 1.08 -5.97
CA ASP A 218 -13.73 2.07 -5.24
C ASP A 218 -14.31 3.11 -6.18
N ALA A 219 -13.54 3.53 -7.19
CA ALA A 219 -14.04 4.40 -8.25
C ALA A 219 -15.22 3.76 -9.00
N LEU A 220 -15.08 2.49 -9.44
CA LEU A 220 -16.16 1.76 -10.11
C LEU A 220 -17.38 1.52 -9.20
N SER A 221 -17.13 1.32 -7.90
CA SER A 221 -18.17 1.16 -6.89
C SER A 221 -18.97 2.44 -6.69
N TYR A 222 -18.28 3.57 -6.64
CA TYR A 222 -18.91 4.89 -6.55
C TYR A 222 -19.78 5.20 -7.77
N LEU A 223 -19.28 4.97 -8.99
CA LEU A 223 -20.05 5.12 -10.22
C LEU A 223 -21.31 4.25 -10.20
N THR A 224 -21.19 3.02 -9.67
CA THR A 224 -22.33 2.13 -9.48
C THR A 224 -23.35 2.70 -8.50
N LEU A 225 -22.89 3.29 -7.39
CA LEU A 225 -23.77 3.93 -6.39
C LEU A 225 -24.49 5.15 -6.98
N LEU A 226 -23.84 5.95 -7.84
CA LEU A 226 -24.48 7.05 -8.56
C LEU A 226 -25.61 6.51 -9.43
N LYS A 227 -25.35 5.48 -10.23
CA LYS A 227 -26.34 4.84 -11.10
C LYS A 227 -27.52 4.29 -10.30
N LEU A 228 -27.28 3.61 -9.16
CA LEU A 228 -28.33 3.11 -8.29
C LEU A 228 -29.24 4.21 -7.72
N ARG A 229 -28.73 5.44 -7.62
CA ARG A 229 -29.49 6.63 -7.19
C ARG A 229 -30.20 7.35 -8.34
N GLY A 230 -30.16 6.79 -9.54
CA GLY A 230 -30.72 7.43 -10.73
C GLY A 230 -29.91 8.62 -11.26
N GLN A 231 -28.67 8.77 -10.80
CA GLN A 231 -27.78 9.82 -11.27
C GLN A 231 -26.99 9.35 -12.49
N ASP A 232 -26.68 10.28 -13.39
CA ASP A 232 -25.80 9.96 -14.52
C ASP A 232 -24.36 9.74 -14.00
N TRP A 233 -23.96 8.49 -13.98
CA TRP A 233 -22.62 8.11 -13.52
C TRP A 233 -21.50 8.65 -14.43
N ARG A 234 -21.86 9.11 -15.65
CA ARG A 234 -20.92 9.73 -16.59
C ARG A 234 -20.69 11.22 -16.33
N ALA A 235 -21.38 11.81 -15.35
CA ALA A 235 -21.27 13.23 -15.06
C ALA A 235 -20.06 13.64 -14.21
N ALA A 236 -19.32 12.70 -13.62
CA ALA A 236 -18.13 12.98 -12.78
C ALA A 236 -16.90 12.20 -13.24
N SER A 237 -15.72 12.83 -13.41
CA SER A 237 -14.46 12.12 -13.65
C SER A 237 -14.01 11.42 -12.38
N THR A 238 -13.40 10.23 -12.53
CA THR A 238 -12.84 9.51 -11.40
C THR A 238 -11.36 9.26 -11.61
N LEU A 239 -10.58 9.33 -10.52
CA LEU A 239 -9.15 9.05 -10.49
C LEU A 239 -8.85 8.13 -9.31
N SER A 240 -8.13 7.04 -9.55
CA SER A 240 -7.52 6.23 -8.50
C SER A 240 -6.12 6.75 -8.18
N LEU A 241 -5.79 6.87 -6.91
CA LEU A 241 -4.43 7.23 -6.47
C LEU A 241 -3.48 6.03 -6.48
N SER A 242 -4.02 4.81 -6.65
CA SER A 242 -3.27 3.54 -6.53
C SER A 242 -2.55 3.41 -5.19
N GLY A 243 -3.30 3.71 -4.12
CA GLY A 243 -2.84 3.78 -2.75
C GLY A 243 -2.44 5.19 -2.32
N ILE A 244 -2.35 5.36 -1.02
CA ILE A 244 -1.94 6.63 -0.38
C ILE A 244 -0.58 6.47 0.28
N TYR A 245 0.15 7.58 0.39
CA TYR A 245 1.42 7.60 1.10
C TYR A 245 1.20 7.63 2.61
N GLN A 246 1.94 6.78 3.33
CA GLN A 246 1.99 6.85 4.78
C GLN A 246 2.63 8.17 5.24
N PRO A 247 2.18 8.76 6.35
CA PRO A 247 2.82 9.92 6.93
C PRO A 247 4.32 9.66 7.19
N ARG A 248 5.16 10.62 6.90
CA ARG A 248 6.57 10.60 7.25
C ARG A 248 6.73 10.76 8.78
N LYS A 249 7.94 10.53 9.30
CA LYS A 249 8.26 10.70 10.73
C LYS A 249 7.98 12.13 11.24
N ASP A 250 8.05 13.13 10.37
CA ASP A 250 7.72 14.54 10.64
C ASP A 250 6.21 14.86 10.53
N GLY A 251 5.37 13.84 10.30
CA GLY A 251 3.93 14.00 10.12
C GLY A 251 3.51 14.51 8.74
N THR A 252 4.46 14.80 7.84
CA THR A 252 4.13 15.25 6.48
C THR A 252 3.67 14.09 5.62
N ILE A 253 2.68 14.34 4.75
CA ILE A 253 2.19 13.38 3.76
C ILE A 253 2.61 13.89 2.38
N ARG A 254 3.23 13.00 1.60
CA ARG A 254 3.57 13.29 0.22
C ARG A 254 2.29 13.50 -0.60
N PHE A 255 2.24 14.57 -1.38
CA PHE A 255 1.12 14.82 -2.28
C PHE A 255 1.03 13.73 -3.35
N PRO A 256 -0.18 13.19 -3.65
CA PRO A 256 -0.32 12.11 -4.63
C PRO A 256 0.08 12.56 -6.04
N THR A 257 1.06 11.88 -6.63
CA THR A 257 1.59 12.22 -7.96
C THR A 257 0.55 12.08 -9.07
N ALA A 258 -0.37 11.10 -8.95
CA ALA A 258 -1.46 10.93 -9.88
C ALA A 258 -2.42 12.13 -9.87
N LEU A 259 -2.77 12.65 -8.70
CA LEU A 259 -3.63 13.82 -8.58
C LEU A 259 -2.95 15.09 -9.11
N GLU A 260 -1.68 15.27 -8.77
CA GLU A 260 -0.88 16.40 -9.29
C GLU A 260 -0.82 16.41 -10.82
N GLN A 261 -0.54 15.26 -11.44
CA GLN A 261 -0.49 15.15 -12.90
C GLN A 261 -1.87 15.33 -13.53
N TYR A 262 -2.90 14.69 -12.96
CA TYR A 262 -4.27 14.80 -13.50
C TYR A 262 -4.74 16.26 -13.55
N LEU A 263 -4.48 17.04 -12.50
CA LEU A 263 -4.87 18.46 -12.45
C LEU A 263 -4.09 19.31 -13.48
N LYS A 264 -2.82 18.99 -13.74
CA LYS A 264 -2.02 19.64 -14.80
C LYS A 264 -2.61 19.37 -16.20
N ASP A 265 -3.01 18.11 -16.44
CA ASP A 265 -3.54 17.70 -17.74
C ASP A 265 -5.00 18.15 -17.94
N ASN A 266 -5.72 18.47 -16.87
CA ASN A 266 -7.13 18.87 -16.89
C ASN A 266 -7.36 20.20 -16.15
N PRO A 267 -6.89 21.32 -16.70
CA PRO A 267 -6.99 22.64 -16.05
C PRO A 267 -8.43 23.15 -15.90
N GLY A 268 -9.41 22.49 -16.53
CA GLY A 268 -10.84 22.79 -16.37
C GLY A 268 -11.47 22.24 -15.09
N VAL A 269 -10.76 21.41 -14.30
CA VAL A 269 -11.26 20.92 -13.03
C VAL A 269 -11.37 22.10 -12.05
N ALA A 270 -12.55 22.27 -11.48
CA ALA A 270 -12.82 23.32 -10.48
C ALA A 270 -13.19 22.75 -9.11
N ARG A 271 -13.76 21.53 -9.10
CA ARG A 271 -14.20 20.84 -7.88
C ARG A 271 -13.54 19.49 -7.76
N ILE A 272 -13.02 19.19 -6.56
CA ILE A 272 -12.38 17.90 -6.22
C ILE A 272 -13.16 17.29 -5.06
N VAL A 273 -13.63 16.05 -5.25
CA VAL A 273 -14.35 15.28 -4.22
C VAL A 273 -13.44 14.16 -3.76
N LEU A 274 -12.96 14.22 -2.52
CA LEU A 274 -12.08 13.22 -1.93
C LEU A 274 -12.93 12.07 -1.38
N CYS A 275 -12.92 10.96 -2.08
CA CYS A 275 -13.64 9.73 -1.76
C CYS A 275 -12.70 8.67 -1.21
N LEU A 276 -11.77 9.07 -0.34
CA LEU A 276 -10.75 8.18 0.24
C LEU A 276 -11.34 7.30 1.35
N ASP A 277 -10.61 6.24 1.72
CA ASP A 277 -11.03 5.29 2.74
C ASP A 277 -11.38 5.97 4.06
N ASN A 278 -12.39 5.47 4.75
CA ASN A 278 -12.82 5.97 6.05
C ASN A 278 -12.05 5.32 7.20
N ASP A 279 -10.72 5.36 7.11
CA ASP A 279 -9.79 4.90 8.14
C ASP A 279 -8.76 6.01 8.48
N GLY A 280 -7.92 5.77 9.49
CA GLY A 280 -6.93 6.76 9.94
C GLY A 280 -6.05 7.31 8.81
N PRO A 281 -5.38 6.46 8.01
CA PRO A 281 -4.57 6.89 6.87
C PRO A 281 -5.35 7.68 5.82
N GLY A 282 -6.55 7.21 5.43
CA GLY A 282 -7.40 7.87 4.43
C GLY A 282 -7.85 9.26 4.88
N ARG A 283 -8.24 9.40 6.16
CA ARG A 283 -8.62 10.71 6.73
C ARG A 283 -7.45 11.68 6.81
N ALA A 284 -6.26 11.20 7.20
CA ALA A 284 -5.06 12.00 7.23
C ALA A 284 -4.66 12.48 5.81
N ALA A 285 -4.76 11.60 4.81
CA ALA A 285 -4.51 11.94 3.41
C ALA A 285 -5.51 13.00 2.90
N SER A 286 -6.82 12.84 3.19
CA SER A 286 -7.85 13.84 2.84
C SER A 286 -7.50 15.22 3.40
N ALA A 287 -7.18 15.31 4.68
CA ALA A 287 -6.82 16.57 5.33
C ALA A 287 -5.58 17.22 4.69
N ALA A 288 -4.55 16.41 4.38
CA ALA A 288 -3.33 16.91 3.74
C ALA A 288 -3.59 17.42 2.31
N ILE A 289 -4.43 16.72 1.53
CA ILE A 289 -4.81 17.14 0.17
C ILE A 289 -5.62 18.44 0.22
N GLN A 290 -6.63 18.54 1.10
CA GLN A 290 -7.42 19.76 1.26
C GLN A 290 -6.55 20.98 1.58
N LYS A 291 -5.60 20.82 2.51
CA LYS A 291 -4.69 21.91 2.88
C LYS A 291 -3.84 22.40 1.71
N ARG A 292 -3.46 21.50 0.78
CA ARG A 292 -2.59 21.84 -0.35
C ARG A 292 -3.34 22.43 -1.54
N LEU A 293 -4.61 22.09 -1.71
CA LEU A 293 -5.43 22.49 -2.87
C LEU A 293 -6.43 23.60 -2.49
N SER A 294 -5.96 24.62 -1.78
CA SER A 294 -6.81 25.74 -1.33
C SER A 294 -7.43 26.57 -2.46
N GLU A 295 -6.86 26.48 -3.67
CA GLU A 295 -7.37 27.13 -4.89
C GLU A 295 -8.54 26.39 -5.55
N TYR A 296 -8.84 25.16 -5.13
CA TYR A 296 -9.96 24.35 -5.64
C TYR A 296 -11.10 24.29 -4.61
N GLU A 297 -12.31 24.05 -5.08
CA GLU A 297 -13.39 23.61 -4.21
C GLU A 297 -13.16 22.14 -3.84
N VAL A 298 -12.63 21.86 -2.64
CA VAL A 298 -12.32 20.51 -2.18
C VAL A 298 -13.34 20.03 -1.16
N ILE A 299 -14.05 18.96 -1.48
CA ILE A 299 -15.07 18.33 -0.63
C ILE A 299 -14.55 16.98 -0.12
N ASP A 300 -14.53 16.79 1.20
CA ASP A 300 -14.26 15.49 1.79
C ASP A 300 -15.55 14.67 1.85
N ASN A 301 -15.57 13.53 1.15
CA ASN A 301 -16.73 12.66 1.01
C ASN A 301 -16.34 11.20 1.18
N PRO A 302 -15.95 10.78 2.40
CA PRO A 302 -15.66 9.37 2.68
C PRO A 302 -16.93 8.51 2.56
N PRO A 303 -16.80 7.18 2.42
CA PRO A 303 -17.95 6.29 2.45
C PRO A 303 -18.68 6.43 3.78
N ARG A 304 -20.02 6.51 3.71
CA ARG A 304 -20.89 6.67 4.89
C ARG A 304 -20.99 5.38 5.70
N ARG A 305 -20.75 4.22 5.10
CA ARG A 305 -20.85 2.88 5.71
C ARG A 305 -19.71 2.01 5.14
N GLY A 306 -19.07 1.25 6.01
CA GLY A 306 -17.89 0.46 5.64
C GLY A 306 -16.60 1.27 5.63
N LYS A 307 -15.50 0.60 5.28
CA LYS A 307 -14.18 1.21 5.20
C LYS A 307 -13.99 2.01 3.91
N ASP A 308 -14.40 1.43 2.79
CA ASP A 308 -14.20 1.94 1.44
C ASP A 308 -15.53 1.97 0.65
N TYR A 309 -15.50 2.53 -0.56
CA TYR A 309 -16.71 2.63 -1.40
C TYR A 309 -17.18 1.26 -1.92
N ASN A 310 -16.32 0.27 -2.03
CA ASN A 310 -16.73 -1.07 -2.37
C ASN A 310 -17.46 -1.76 -1.22
N ASP A 311 -17.02 -1.58 0.02
CA ASP A 311 -17.76 -2.04 1.20
C ASP A 311 -19.15 -1.40 1.26
N GLN A 312 -19.23 -0.07 1.05
CA GLN A 312 -20.51 0.63 1.01
C GLN A 312 -21.46 0.08 -0.07
N LEU A 313 -20.94 -0.16 -1.28
CA LEU A 313 -21.72 -0.72 -2.39
C LEU A 313 -22.25 -2.11 -2.05
N ARG A 314 -21.41 -2.97 -1.47
CA ARG A 314 -21.78 -4.32 -1.07
C ARG A 314 -22.88 -4.31 0.00
N LEU A 315 -22.76 -3.42 0.99
CA LEU A 315 -23.80 -3.22 2.01
C LEU A 315 -25.12 -2.75 1.41
N VAL A 316 -25.09 -1.79 0.47
CA VAL A 316 -26.30 -1.29 -0.21
C VAL A 316 -26.98 -2.39 -1.03
N LYS A 317 -26.20 -3.28 -1.66
CA LYS A 317 -26.73 -4.40 -2.46
C LYS A 317 -27.04 -5.66 -1.65
N GLY A 318 -26.83 -5.67 -0.34
CA GLY A 318 -27.03 -6.86 0.50
C GLY A 318 -26.06 -8.01 0.14
N ILE A 319 -24.91 -7.69 -0.45
CA ILE A 319 -23.89 -8.68 -0.75
C ILE A 319 -23.11 -8.96 0.53
N SER A 320 -23.50 -10.02 1.24
CA SER A 320 -22.79 -10.50 2.42
C SER A 320 -21.41 -11.02 1.99
N GLY A 321 -20.35 -10.33 2.38
CA GLY A 321 -19.00 -10.84 2.34
C GLY A 321 -18.56 -11.13 3.76
N ARG A 322 -17.78 -12.16 3.96
CA ARG A 322 -17.07 -12.35 5.21
C ARG A 322 -16.30 -11.06 5.49
N VAL A 323 -16.84 -10.20 6.35
CA VAL A 323 -16.07 -9.19 7.05
C VAL A 323 -15.03 -10.01 7.81
N ARG A 324 -13.77 -9.96 7.41
CA ARG A 324 -12.68 -10.40 8.27
C ARG A 324 -12.64 -9.37 9.40
N THR A 325 -13.44 -9.56 10.42
CA THR A 325 -13.10 -9.11 11.76
C THR A 325 -11.78 -9.82 12.07
N ARG A 326 -10.68 -9.10 12.15
CA ARG A 326 -9.49 -9.58 12.84
C ARG A 326 -9.99 -9.97 14.23
N GLY A 327 -9.99 -11.29 14.49
CA GLY A 327 -10.53 -11.88 15.66
C GLY A 327 -9.99 -11.25 16.93
N GLY A 328 -10.87 -10.69 17.67
CA GLY A 328 -10.92 -10.77 19.08
C GLY A 328 -12.13 -11.64 19.37
N ASP A 329 -11.87 -12.72 20.03
CA ASP A 329 -12.65 -13.47 20.98
C ASP A 329 -12.44 -14.96 20.74
N ALA A 330 -11.55 -15.57 21.52
CA ALA A 330 -11.77 -15.99 22.89
C ALA A 330 -12.71 -17.21 23.03
N ARG A 331 -12.20 -18.28 23.30
CA ARG A 331 -12.49 -19.03 24.55
C ARG A 331 -11.38 -20.00 24.81
#